data_6235609155fbbfd11743a878de1b6954
#
_entry.id   6235609155fbbfd11743a878de1b6954
#
_cell.length_a   1.000
_cell.length_b   1.000
_cell.length_c   1.000
_cell.angle_alpha   90.00
_cell.angle_beta   90.00
_cell.angle_gamma   90.00
#
_symmetry.space_group_name_H-M   'P 1'
#
loop_
_entity.id
_entity.type
_entity.pdbx_description
1 polymer ?
#
loop_
_entity_poly.entity_id
_entity_poly.type
_entity_poly.pdbx_seq_one_letter_code
_entity_poly.pdbx_strand_id
1 'polypeptide(L)'
;MSLKGKVYALTGGASGIGFATAKVLAKRGATVSIADIDLDAMSTATAYFDEQGIEALVSRVDVSQRPQVEDWLDATVQKYGRLDGAANVAGIIGKHHGLRAVAELEDEEWHKIIAVNLTGTMYCLRAQLNRIVDGGSIVNVASIHGIKGSKHGIVGLTRAAAKENGHREVRVNAVAPGAIYTPLMKKAWDMHNRPDDAAFDEPTAFQRQGTSEECANVIAFLLGPESTFVSGSVYEVDGAWI
;
A
#
# COMPACT_ATOMS: atom_id res chain seq x y z
N MET A 1 15.70 -13.13 -3.56
CA MET A 1 16.07 -13.94 -2.36
C MET A 1 14.81 -14.53 -1.74
N SER A 2 14.96 -15.60 -0.93
CA SER A 2 13.84 -16.26 -0.25
C SER A 2 13.39 -15.44 0.97
N LEU A 3 12.07 -15.37 1.17
CA LEU A 3 11.42 -14.77 2.34
C LEU A 3 10.77 -15.84 3.23
N LYS A 4 11.24 -17.10 3.11
CA LYS A 4 10.70 -18.22 3.86
C LYS A 4 10.72 -17.98 5.37
N GLY A 5 9.59 -18.21 6.03
CA GLY A 5 9.42 -17.99 7.47
C GLY A 5 9.25 -16.54 7.90
N LYS A 6 9.12 -15.62 6.95
CA LYS A 6 8.80 -14.20 7.19
C LYS A 6 7.30 -13.96 7.05
N VAL A 7 6.76 -13.06 7.86
CA VAL A 7 5.34 -12.69 7.91
C VAL A 7 5.19 -11.21 7.52
N TYR A 8 4.34 -10.94 6.54
CA TYR A 8 4.07 -9.59 6.07
C TYR A 8 2.59 -9.25 6.14
N ALA A 9 2.28 -8.07 6.66
CA ALA A 9 0.93 -7.50 6.76
C ALA A 9 0.70 -6.48 5.64
N LEU A 10 -0.40 -6.59 4.88
CA LEU A 10 -0.69 -5.73 3.74
C LEU A 10 -2.10 -5.13 3.85
N THR A 11 -2.23 -3.81 3.87
CA THR A 11 -3.53 -3.13 3.74
C THR A 11 -3.85 -2.83 2.29
N GLY A 12 -5.15 -2.85 1.90
CA GLY A 12 -5.54 -2.80 0.49
C GLY A 12 -4.97 -3.99 -0.29
N GLY A 13 -4.77 -5.12 0.41
CA GLY A 13 -4.00 -6.26 -0.10
C GLY A 13 -4.80 -7.22 -0.98
N ALA A 14 -6.11 -7.01 -1.15
CA ALA A 14 -6.95 -7.88 -1.96
C ALA A 14 -7.09 -7.42 -3.43
N SER A 15 -6.59 -6.23 -3.77
CA SER A 15 -6.69 -5.71 -5.14
C SER A 15 -5.45 -4.91 -5.57
N GLY A 16 -5.32 -4.64 -6.86
CA GLY A 16 -4.32 -3.75 -7.45
C GLY A 16 -2.89 -3.99 -6.97
N ILE A 17 -2.19 -2.92 -6.60
CA ILE A 17 -0.79 -2.95 -6.14
C ILE A 17 -0.62 -3.83 -4.89
N GLY A 18 -1.57 -3.76 -3.94
CA GLY A 18 -1.51 -4.54 -2.70
C GLY A 18 -1.58 -6.04 -2.97
N PHE A 19 -2.52 -6.48 -3.81
CA PHE A 19 -2.64 -7.89 -4.18
C PHE A 19 -1.44 -8.40 -5.00
N ALA A 20 -0.95 -7.59 -5.93
CA ALA A 20 0.28 -7.90 -6.65
C ALA A 20 1.47 -8.06 -5.69
N THR A 21 1.59 -7.18 -4.68
CA THR A 21 2.63 -7.27 -3.63
C THR A 21 2.48 -8.56 -2.82
N ALA A 22 1.26 -8.89 -2.39
CA ALA A 22 1.00 -10.13 -1.64
C ALA A 22 1.43 -11.36 -2.44
N LYS A 23 1.10 -11.40 -3.74
CA LYS A 23 1.53 -12.48 -4.66
C LYS A 23 3.05 -12.57 -4.78
N VAL A 24 3.74 -11.44 -4.95
CA VAL A 24 5.21 -11.42 -5.08
C VAL A 24 5.89 -11.90 -3.80
N LEU A 25 5.42 -11.46 -2.63
CA LEU A 25 5.97 -11.90 -1.33
C LEU A 25 5.72 -13.40 -1.11
N ALA A 26 4.51 -13.87 -1.36
CA ALA A 26 4.14 -15.28 -1.21
C ALA A 26 4.96 -16.19 -2.15
N LYS A 27 5.17 -15.80 -3.42
CA LYS A 27 6.05 -16.52 -4.37
C LYS A 27 7.51 -16.59 -3.89
N ARG A 28 7.96 -15.65 -3.04
CA ARG A 28 9.27 -15.70 -2.40
C ARG A 28 9.29 -16.54 -1.11
N GLY A 29 8.15 -17.14 -0.75
CA GLY A 29 7.99 -18.02 0.40
C GLY A 29 7.56 -17.33 1.69
N ALA A 30 7.13 -16.08 1.64
CA ALA A 30 6.58 -15.37 2.79
C ALA A 30 5.14 -15.81 3.10
N THR A 31 4.77 -15.76 4.36
CA THR A 31 3.37 -15.77 4.81
C THR A 31 2.81 -14.35 4.73
N VAL A 32 1.58 -14.20 4.25
CA VAL A 32 0.93 -12.90 4.08
C VAL A 32 -0.36 -12.81 4.89
N SER A 33 -0.54 -11.66 5.56
CA SER A 33 -1.76 -11.26 6.22
C SER A 33 -2.33 -10.05 5.49
N ILE A 34 -3.52 -10.19 4.94
CA ILE A 34 -4.17 -9.23 4.04
C ILE A 34 -5.35 -8.60 4.74
N ALA A 35 -5.40 -7.27 4.73
CA ALA A 35 -6.54 -6.47 5.17
C ALA A 35 -7.12 -5.70 3.99
N ASP A 36 -8.42 -5.79 3.79
CA ASP A 36 -9.16 -5.02 2.78
C ASP A 36 -10.59 -4.74 3.28
N ILE A 37 -11.28 -3.81 2.65
CA ILE A 37 -12.68 -3.50 2.95
C ILE A 37 -13.64 -4.12 1.91
N ASP A 38 -13.15 -4.42 0.72
CA ASP A 38 -13.90 -4.94 -0.42
C ASP A 38 -14.04 -6.46 -0.33
N LEU A 39 -15.27 -6.93 -0.05
CA LEU A 39 -15.56 -8.35 0.16
C LEU A 39 -15.36 -9.20 -1.11
N ASP A 40 -15.66 -8.66 -2.29
CA ASP A 40 -15.52 -9.37 -3.56
C ASP A 40 -14.03 -9.55 -3.90
N ALA A 41 -13.25 -8.48 -3.72
CA ALA A 41 -11.80 -8.55 -3.87
C ALA A 41 -11.16 -9.53 -2.86
N MET A 42 -11.62 -9.54 -1.61
CA MET A 42 -11.15 -10.48 -0.58
C MET A 42 -11.47 -11.93 -0.96
N SER A 43 -12.68 -12.21 -1.45
CA SER A 43 -13.06 -13.54 -1.93
C SER A 43 -12.15 -14.01 -3.07
N THR A 44 -11.88 -13.13 -4.04
CA THR A 44 -10.96 -13.40 -5.15
C THR A 44 -9.53 -13.66 -4.65
N ALA A 45 -9.04 -12.87 -3.72
CA ALA A 45 -7.71 -13.06 -3.14
C ALA A 45 -7.61 -14.38 -2.37
N THR A 46 -8.62 -14.72 -1.57
CA THR A 46 -8.68 -15.99 -0.84
C THR A 46 -8.63 -17.18 -1.80
N ALA A 47 -9.51 -17.19 -2.81
CA ALA A 47 -9.54 -18.25 -3.81
C ALA A 47 -8.18 -18.42 -4.51
N TYR A 48 -7.51 -17.31 -4.86
CA TYR A 48 -6.18 -17.38 -5.49
C TYR A 48 -5.15 -18.08 -4.56
N PHE A 49 -5.08 -17.72 -3.28
CA PHE A 49 -4.11 -18.32 -2.38
C PHE A 49 -4.41 -19.79 -2.08
N ASP A 50 -5.69 -20.14 -1.96
CA ASP A 50 -6.15 -21.54 -1.80
C ASP A 50 -5.77 -22.39 -3.01
N GLU A 51 -6.02 -21.92 -4.24
CA GLU A 51 -5.62 -22.59 -5.48
C GLU A 51 -4.11 -22.80 -5.61
N GLN A 52 -3.31 -21.87 -5.09
CA GLN A 52 -1.85 -22.00 -5.08
C GLN A 52 -1.32 -22.85 -3.91
N GLY A 53 -2.17 -23.31 -3.01
CA GLY A 53 -1.76 -24.00 -1.79
C GLY A 53 -0.95 -23.14 -0.81
N ILE A 54 -1.17 -21.83 -0.85
CA ILE A 54 -0.45 -20.85 -0.02
C ILE A 54 -1.36 -20.41 1.11
N GLU A 55 -0.91 -20.56 2.35
CA GLU A 55 -1.64 -20.06 3.51
C GLU A 55 -1.56 -18.51 3.56
N ALA A 56 -2.73 -17.88 3.61
CA ALA A 56 -2.89 -16.44 3.82
C ALA A 56 -3.97 -16.17 4.88
N LEU A 57 -3.82 -15.08 5.65
CA LEU A 57 -4.90 -14.55 6.48
C LEU A 57 -5.52 -13.39 5.73
N VAL A 58 -6.80 -13.48 5.38
CA VAL A 58 -7.55 -12.40 4.72
C VAL A 58 -8.63 -11.89 5.67
N SER A 59 -8.58 -10.62 6.03
CA SER A 59 -9.43 -10.00 7.04
C SER A 59 -10.12 -8.74 6.51
N ARG A 60 -11.39 -8.56 6.86
CA ARG A 60 -12.11 -7.32 6.55
C ARG A 60 -11.72 -6.25 7.55
N VAL A 61 -11.08 -5.17 7.07
CA VAL A 61 -10.58 -4.07 7.89
C VAL A 61 -10.83 -2.74 7.20
N ASP A 62 -11.51 -1.84 7.87
CA ASP A 62 -11.51 -0.42 7.51
C ASP A 62 -10.34 0.26 8.23
N VAL A 63 -9.32 0.67 7.47
CA VAL A 63 -8.11 1.30 8.02
C VAL A 63 -8.39 2.64 8.71
N SER A 64 -9.51 3.30 8.43
CA SER A 64 -9.94 4.50 9.14
C SER A 64 -10.42 4.22 10.57
N GLN A 65 -10.64 2.96 10.92
CA GLN A 65 -11.11 2.49 12.22
C GLN A 65 -9.95 1.86 13.00
N ARG A 66 -9.33 2.65 13.89
CA ARG A 66 -8.18 2.21 14.68
C ARG A 66 -8.35 0.83 15.34
N PRO A 67 -9.48 0.51 16.03
CA PRO A 67 -9.63 -0.80 16.66
C PRO A 67 -9.51 -1.96 15.68
N GLN A 68 -10.12 -1.84 14.48
CA GLN A 68 -10.05 -2.90 13.47
C GLN A 68 -8.61 -3.17 12.99
N VAL A 69 -7.79 -2.11 12.87
CA VAL A 69 -6.36 -2.24 12.51
C VAL A 69 -5.60 -2.97 13.61
N GLU A 70 -5.83 -2.60 14.87
CA GLU A 70 -5.15 -3.22 16.01
C GLU A 70 -5.54 -4.69 16.15
N ASP A 71 -6.84 -5.01 16.11
CA ASP A 71 -7.37 -6.38 16.21
C ASP A 71 -6.82 -7.28 15.09
N TRP A 72 -6.76 -6.78 13.85
CA TRP A 72 -6.19 -7.53 12.73
C TRP A 72 -4.71 -7.85 12.91
N LEU A 73 -3.90 -6.89 13.37
CA LEU A 73 -2.48 -7.12 13.58
C LEU A 73 -2.22 -8.01 14.79
N ASP A 74 -3.05 -7.93 15.82
CA ASP A 74 -3.01 -8.87 16.96
C ASP A 74 -3.34 -10.29 16.51
N ALA A 75 -4.38 -10.48 15.71
CA ALA A 75 -4.71 -11.77 15.11
C ALA A 75 -3.58 -12.31 14.23
N THR A 76 -2.91 -11.42 13.46
CA THR A 76 -1.75 -11.79 12.63
C THR A 76 -0.60 -12.32 13.48
N VAL A 77 -0.22 -11.59 14.53
CA VAL A 77 0.87 -12.00 15.42
C VAL A 77 0.48 -13.24 16.25
N GLN A 78 -0.76 -13.33 16.69
CA GLN A 78 -1.26 -14.51 17.39
C GLN A 78 -1.20 -15.78 16.52
N LYS A 79 -1.58 -15.66 15.24
CA LYS A 79 -1.59 -16.79 14.30
C LYS A 79 -0.19 -17.23 13.88
N TYR A 80 0.70 -16.27 13.58
CA TYR A 80 1.99 -16.54 12.93
C TYR A 80 3.20 -16.32 13.85
N GLY A 81 3.00 -15.82 15.07
CA GLY A 81 4.04 -15.64 16.08
C GLY A 81 4.95 -14.43 15.86
N ARG A 82 4.84 -13.72 14.73
CA ARG A 82 5.74 -12.61 14.38
C ARG A 82 5.16 -11.69 13.31
N LEU A 83 5.76 -10.50 13.17
CA LEU A 83 5.56 -9.60 12.05
C LEU A 83 6.94 -9.11 11.59
N ASP A 84 7.35 -9.44 10.36
CA ASP A 84 8.65 -9.06 9.78
C ASP A 84 8.57 -7.81 8.92
N GLY A 85 7.40 -7.52 8.39
CA GLY A 85 7.22 -6.32 7.59
C GLY A 85 5.78 -6.02 7.28
N ALA A 86 5.56 -4.84 6.68
CA ALA A 86 4.23 -4.43 6.27
C ALA A 86 4.25 -3.53 5.04
N ALA A 87 3.17 -3.59 4.25
CA ALA A 87 2.91 -2.65 3.17
C ALA A 87 1.56 -1.94 3.39
N ASN A 88 1.58 -0.63 3.55
CA ASN A 88 0.39 0.20 3.69
C ASN A 88 -0.02 0.73 2.32
N VAL A 89 -0.90 -0.04 1.64
CA VAL A 89 -1.32 0.22 0.25
C VAL A 89 -2.75 0.78 0.19
N ALA A 90 -3.56 0.54 1.21
CA ALA A 90 -4.95 0.99 1.26
C ALA A 90 -5.07 2.49 0.97
N GLY A 91 -6.01 2.84 0.13
CA GLY A 91 -6.29 4.23 -0.22
C GLY A 91 -7.51 4.38 -1.11
N ILE A 92 -8.06 5.57 -1.11
CA ILE A 92 -9.19 5.96 -1.94
C ILE A 92 -8.86 7.22 -2.73
N ILE A 93 -9.60 7.45 -3.80
CA ILE A 93 -9.63 8.70 -4.55
C ILE A 93 -10.98 9.38 -4.34
N GLY A 94 -10.99 10.71 -4.42
CA GLY A 94 -12.22 11.49 -4.35
C GLY A 94 -13.03 11.41 -5.65
N LYS A 95 -14.31 11.75 -5.57
CA LYS A 95 -15.23 11.80 -6.72
C LYS A 95 -14.78 12.80 -7.79
N HIS A 96 -14.10 13.85 -7.35
CA HIS A 96 -13.68 14.96 -8.21
C HIS A 96 -12.15 15.05 -8.33
N HIS A 97 -11.47 13.90 -8.16
CA HIS A 97 -10.02 13.81 -8.26
C HIS A 97 -9.51 14.36 -9.59
N GLY A 98 -8.63 15.38 -9.52
CA GLY A 98 -8.07 16.03 -10.71
C GLY A 98 -8.98 17.04 -11.42
N LEU A 99 -10.24 17.20 -11.02
CA LEU A 99 -11.21 18.07 -11.68
C LEU A 99 -11.47 19.39 -10.94
N ARG A 100 -11.46 19.38 -9.60
CA ARG A 100 -11.77 20.57 -8.79
C ARG A 100 -10.54 21.23 -8.24
N ALA A 101 -10.58 22.57 -8.21
CA ALA A 101 -9.61 23.38 -7.49
C ALA A 101 -9.78 23.22 -5.97
N VAL A 102 -8.72 23.55 -5.21
CA VAL A 102 -8.76 23.46 -3.72
C VAL A 102 -9.91 24.28 -3.12
N ALA A 103 -10.24 25.42 -3.73
CA ALA A 103 -11.34 26.29 -3.29
C ALA A 103 -12.74 25.66 -3.45
N GLU A 104 -12.85 24.56 -4.21
CA GLU A 104 -14.09 23.87 -4.53
C GLU A 104 -14.22 22.51 -3.83
N LEU A 105 -13.24 22.16 -2.98
CA LEU A 105 -13.26 20.90 -2.25
C LEU A 105 -14.39 20.89 -1.21
N GLU A 106 -15.12 19.79 -1.17
CA GLU A 106 -16.16 19.55 -0.17
C GLU A 106 -15.52 18.99 1.11
N ASP A 107 -15.88 19.52 2.27
CA ASP A 107 -15.34 19.11 3.57
C ASP A 107 -15.53 17.60 3.83
N GLU A 108 -16.70 17.05 3.46
CA GLU A 108 -16.99 15.62 3.64
C GLU A 108 -16.04 14.74 2.81
N GLU A 109 -15.81 15.10 1.56
CA GLU A 109 -14.87 14.38 0.68
C GLU A 109 -13.44 14.49 1.21
N TRP A 110 -13.03 15.70 1.62
CA TRP A 110 -11.73 15.93 2.25
C TRP A 110 -11.54 15.05 3.49
N HIS A 111 -12.49 15.10 4.44
CA HIS A 111 -12.40 14.32 5.67
C HIS A 111 -12.32 12.82 5.40
N LYS A 112 -13.09 12.31 4.44
CA LYS A 112 -13.05 10.90 4.05
C LYS A 112 -11.69 10.50 3.48
N ILE A 113 -11.13 11.32 2.59
CA ILE A 113 -9.81 11.06 2.00
C ILE A 113 -8.73 11.08 3.08
N ILE A 114 -8.73 12.06 3.96
CA ILE A 114 -7.76 12.16 5.06
C ILE A 114 -7.91 11.00 6.04
N ALA A 115 -9.14 10.62 6.40
CA ALA A 115 -9.41 9.52 7.33
C ALA A 115 -8.82 8.19 6.83
N VAL A 116 -8.98 7.88 5.53
CA VAL A 116 -8.46 6.64 4.96
C VAL A 116 -6.97 6.76 4.61
N ASN A 117 -6.60 7.74 3.78
CA ASN A 117 -5.29 7.77 3.15
C ASN A 117 -4.17 8.21 4.11
N LEU A 118 -4.43 9.10 5.05
CA LEU A 118 -3.42 9.64 5.96
C LEU A 118 -3.57 9.09 7.38
N THR A 119 -4.73 9.29 7.99
CA THR A 119 -4.99 8.83 9.37
C THR A 119 -4.96 7.30 9.44
N GLY A 120 -5.56 6.62 8.46
CA GLY A 120 -5.52 5.16 8.35
C GLY A 120 -4.09 4.62 8.20
N THR A 121 -3.27 5.24 7.34
CA THR A 121 -1.84 4.89 7.24
C THR A 121 -1.11 5.11 8.57
N MET A 122 -1.39 6.19 9.29
CA MET A 122 -0.81 6.45 10.62
C MET A 122 -1.25 5.40 11.64
N TYR A 123 -2.52 4.97 11.65
CA TYR A 123 -2.99 3.91 12.52
C TYR A 123 -2.26 2.58 12.24
N CYS A 124 -2.15 2.21 10.95
CA CYS A 124 -1.43 1.01 10.53
C CYS A 124 0.05 1.08 10.92
N LEU A 125 0.72 2.16 10.58
CA LEU A 125 2.15 2.36 10.88
C LEU A 125 2.43 2.24 12.39
N ARG A 126 1.64 2.93 13.23
CA ARG A 126 1.77 2.85 14.69
C ARG A 126 1.56 1.45 15.23
N ALA A 127 0.51 0.77 14.78
CA ALA A 127 0.18 -0.58 15.23
C ALA A 127 1.24 -1.60 14.78
N GLN A 128 1.78 -1.43 13.57
CA GLN A 128 2.87 -2.24 13.02
C GLN A 128 4.17 -2.04 13.79
N LEU A 129 4.58 -0.78 14.06
CA LEU A 129 5.81 -0.47 14.80
C LEU A 129 5.82 -1.05 16.22
N ASN A 130 4.64 -1.19 16.85
CA ASN A 130 4.50 -1.82 18.17
C ASN A 130 4.62 -3.35 18.13
N ARG A 131 4.54 -3.98 16.97
CA ARG A 131 4.50 -5.45 16.81
C ARG A 131 5.60 -6.02 15.93
N ILE A 132 6.24 -5.19 15.13
CA ILE A 132 7.28 -5.61 14.19
C ILE A 132 8.55 -6.02 14.94
N VAL A 133 9.19 -7.09 14.47
CA VAL A 133 10.50 -7.53 14.98
C VAL A 133 11.59 -6.52 14.63
N ASP A 134 12.66 -6.51 15.41
CA ASP A 134 13.85 -5.73 15.06
C ASP A 134 14.44 -6.20 13.72
N GLY A 135 14.98 -5.29 12.93
CA GLY A 135 15.39 -5.55 11.55
C GLY A 135 14.24 -5.67 10.54
N GLY A 136 13.00 -5.41 10.95
CA GLY A 136 11.83 -5.44 10.08
C GLY A 136 11.77 -4.31 9.06
N SER A 137 10.78 -4.34 8.16
CA SER A 137 10.64 -3.30 7.13
C SER A 137 9.18 -2.95 6.86
N ILE A 138 8.89 -1.65 6.76
CA ILE A 138 7.57 -1.12 6.42
C ILE A 138 7.67 -0.27 5.15
N VAL A 139 6.71 -0.45 4.24
CA VAL A 139 6.58 0.38 3.04
C VAL A 139 5.20 1.03 3.01
N ASN A 140 5.18 2.36 2.92
CA ASN A 140 3.96 3.14 2.77
C ASN A 140 3.77 3.52 1.29
N VAL A 141 2.55 3.35 0.76
CA VAL A 141 2.25 3.77 -0.61
C VAL A 141 1.71 5.19 -0.60
N ALA A 142 2.54 6.10 -1.09
CA ALA A 142 2.20 7.48 -1.38
C ALA A 142 1.57 7.61 -2.79
N SER A 143 1.92 8.62 -3.56
CA SER A 143 1.58 8.84 -4.97
C SER A 143 2.48 9.95 -5.52
N ILE A 144 2.76 9.99 -6.82
CA ILE A 144 3.36 11.17 -7.45
C ILE A 144 2.48 12.41 -7.27
N HIS A 145 1.14 12.24 -7.34
CA HIS A 145 0.20 13.30 -6.96
C HIS A 145 0.20 13.59 -5.45
N GLY A 146 0.88 12.79 -4.65
CA GLY A 146 1.16 13.03 -3.23
C GLY A 146 2.06 14.23 -3.00
N ILE A 147 2.79 14.64 -4.03
CA ILE A 147 3.46 15.94 -4.06
C ILE A 147 2.45 17.11 -4.04
N LYS A 148 1.14 16.85 -4.25
CA LYS A 148 0.07 17.85 -4.34
C LYS A 148 -1.10 17.68 -3.35
N GLY A 149 -0.99 16.86 -2.27
CA GLY A 149 -2.14 16.63 -1.36
C GLY A 149 -1.85 15.76 -0.13
N SER A 150 -2.86 15.01 0.36
CA SER A 150 -2.82 14.18 1.59
C SER A 150 -1.64 13.19 1.64
N LYS A 151 -1.16 12.76 0.50
CA LYS A 151 -0.03 11.81 0.38
C LYS A 151 1.33 12.42 0.77
N HIS A 152 1.48 13.76 0.83
CA HIS A 152 2.64 14.43 1.45
C HIS A 152 2.80 14.08 2.93
N GLY A 153 1.69 13.97 3.66
CA GLY A 153 1.71 13.56 5.06
C GLY A 153 2.30 12.17 5.24
N ILE A 154 2.08 11.26 4.28
CA ILE A 154 2.67 9.90 4.31
C ILE A 154 4.20 9.96 4.20
N VAL A 155 4.75 10.82 3.35
CA VAL A 155 6.20 11.02 3.24
C VAL A 155 6.77 11.53 4.57
N GLY A 156 6.10 12.51 5.20
CA GLY A 156 6.46 13.01 6.52
C GLY A 156 6.46 11.93 7.59
N LEU A 157 5.36 11.15 7.68
CA LEU A 157 5.23 10.01 8.61
C LEU A 157 6.31 8.95 8.36
N THR A 158 6.61 8.64 7.09
CA THR A 158 7.64 7.67 6.70
C THR A 158 9.01 8.08 7.23
N ARG A 159 9.40 9.34 7.01
CA ARG A 159 10.70 9.86 7.45
C ARG A 159 10.82 9.94 8.97
N ALA A 160 9.76 10.36 9.66
CA ALA A 160 9.72 10.38 11.11
C ALA A 160 9.88 8.97 11.68
N ALA A 161 9.06 8.02 11.24
CA ALA A 161 9.10 6.64 11.70
C ALA A 161 10.45 5.95 11.41
N ALA A 162 11.05 6.20 10.24
CA ALA A 162 12.38 5.69 9.90
C ALA A 162 13.45 6.18 10.88
N LYS A 163 13.44 7.47 11.20
CA LYS A 163 14.39 8.08 12.13
C LYS A 163 14.20 7.57 13.56
N GLU A 164 12.95 7.47 14.02
CA GLU A 164 12.62 7.05 15.39
C GLU A 164 12.96 5.58 15.65
N ASN A 165 12.87 4.72 14.64
CA ASN A 165 13.06 3.27 14.78
C ASN A 165 14.40 2.75 14.25
N GLY A 166 15.32 3.64 13.89
CA GLY A 166 16.66 3.26 13.40
C GLY A 166 17.48 2.46 14.41
N HIS A 167 17.31 2.71 15.72
CA HIS A 167 17.98 1.95 16.80
C HIS A 167 17.55 0.47 16.87
N ARG A 168 16.39 0.13 16.29
CA ARG A 168 15.88 -1.24 16.14
C ARG A 168 16.19 -1.84 14.77
N GLU A 169 16.92 -1.12 13.92
CA GLU A 169 17.13 -1.46 12.51
C GLU A 169 15.83 -1.66 11.70
N VAL A 170 14.70 -1.12 12.20
CA VAL A 170 13.43 -1.14 11.47
C VAL A 170 13.46 -0.07 10.39
N ARG A 171 13.34 -0.51 9.14
CA ARG A 171 13.36 0.36 7.97
C ARG A 171 11.94 0.78 7.61
N VAL A 172 11.75 2.05 7.30
CA VAL A 172 10.46 2.59 6.85
C VAL A 172 10.70 3.42 5.60
N ASN A 173 10.10 3.02 4.47
CA ASN A 173 10.24 3.69 3.19
C ASN A 173 8.86 4.00 2.58
N ALA A 174 8.84 4.83 1.57
CA ALA A 174 7.64 5.08 0.77
C ALA A 174 7.87 4.73 -0.70
N VAL A 175 6.80 4.30 -1.36
CA VAL A 175 6.72 4.19 -2.81
C VAL A 175 5.68 5.20 -3.29
N ALA A 176 6.00 5.96 -4.33
CA ALA A 176 5.14 6.96 -4.97
C ALA A 176 4.81 6.51 -6.40
N PRO A 177 3.72 5.73 -6.60
CA PRO A 177 3.29 5.32 -7.92
C PRO A 177 2.81 6.50 -8.77
N GLY A 178 3.10 6.44 -10.06
CA GLY A 178 2.51 7.30 -11.09
C GLY A 178 1.21 6.74 -11.66
N ALA A 179 1.04 6.83 -12.96
CA ALA A 179 -0.10 6.29 -13.68
C ALA A 179 -0.02 4.75 -13.76
N ILE A 180 -0.56 4.08 -12.76
CA ILE A 180 -0.57 2.61 -12.67
C ILE A 180 -1.98 2.08 -12.94
N TYR A 181 -2.09 1.13 -13.88
CA TYR A 181 -3.37 0.48 -14.15
C TYR A 181 -3.79 -0.39 -12.97
N THR A 182 -4.87 0.00 -12.31
CA THR A 182 -5.43 -0.67 -11.13
C THR A 182 -6.96 -0.60 -11.16
N PRO A 183 -7.68 -1.46 -10.41
CA PRO A 183 -9.12 -1.32 -10.25
C PRO A 183 -9.55 0.05 -9.72
N LEU A 184 -8.73 0.67 -8.86
CA LEU A 184 -8.98 2.01 -8.35
C LEU A 184 -8.90 3.06 -9.46
N MET A 185 -7.92 2.96 -10.35
CA MET A 185 -7.79 3.85 -11.51
C MET A 185 -8.93 3.64 -12.50
N LYS A 186 -9.29 2.38 -12.80
CA LYS A 186 -10.45 2.08 -13.66
C LYS A 186 -11.73 2.69 -13.10
N LYS A 187 -11.98 2.56 -11.80
CA LYS A 187 -13.13 3.19 -11.14
C LYS A 187 -13.13 4.72 -11.28
N ALA A 188 -11.95 5.37 -11.23
CA ALA A 188 -11.84 6.80 -11.49
C ALA A 188 -12.22 7.14 -12.93
N TRP A 189 -11.74 6.38 -13.91
CA TRP A 189 -12.08 6.55 -15.31
C TRP A 189 -13.58 6.41 -15.57
N ASP A 190 -14.20 5.36 -15.00
CA ASP A 190 -15.63 5.11 -15.11
C ASP A 190 -16.44 6.30 -14.53
N MET A 191 -16.01 6.85 -13.38
CA MET A 191 -16.65 8.03 -12.79
C MET A 191 -16.55 9.28 -13.68
N HIS A 192 -15.50 9.39 -14.50
CA HIS A 192 -15.26 10.52 -15.40
C HIS A 192 -15.69 10.23 -16.84
N ASN A 193 -16.38 9.11 -17.11
CA ASN A 193 -16.79 8.66 -18.44
C ASN A 193 -15.60 8.59 -19.43
N ARG A 194 -14.39 8.28 -18.95
CA ARG A 194 -13.24 8.10 -19.81
C ARG A 194 -13.35 6.77 -20.55
N PRO A 195 -13.27 6.74 -21.90
CA PRO A 195 -13.33 5.50 -22.67
C PRO A 195 -12.18 4.55 -22.30
N ASP A 196 -12.43 3.25 -22.33
CA ASP A 196 -11.40 2.23 -22.04
C ASP A 196 -10.25 2.23 -23.05
N ASP A 197 -10.52 2.69 -24.27
CA ASP A 197 -9.57 2.82 -25.37
C ASP A 197 -8.97 4.24 -25.49
N ALA A 198 -9.23 5.11 -24.49
CA ALA A 198 -8.65 6.46 -24.50
C ALA A 198 -7.13 6.39 -24.57
N ALA A 199 -6.55 7.23 -25.43
CA ALA A 199 -5.11 7.34 -25.57
C ALA A 199 -4.46 7.66 -24.22
N PHE A 200 -3.25 7.13 -24.02
CA PHE A 200 -2.44 7.49 -22.86
C PHE A 200 -2.02 8.96 -22.99
N ASP A 201 -2.36 9.77 -22.00
CA ASP A 201 -2.19 11.23 -22.01
C ASP A 201 -1.45 11.77 -20.76
N GLU A 202 -0.89 10.86 -19.96
CA GLU A 202 -0.13 11.26 -18.78
C GLU A 202 1.27 11.77 -19.17
N PRO A 203 1.80 12.79 -18.46
CA PRO A 203 3.10 13.40 -18.78
C PRO A 203 4.26 12.53 -18.28
N THR A 204 4.42 11.34 -18.87
CA THR A 204 5.52 10.42 -18.54
C THR A 204 6.38 10.14 -19.76
N ALA A 205 7.68 9.91 -19.53
CA ALA A 205 8.58 9.52 -20.62
C ALA A 205 8.21 8.14 -21.20
N PHE A 206 7.70 7.23 -20.37
CA PHE A 206 7.15 5.96 -20.83
C PHE A 206 5.72 6.18 -21.31
N GLN A 207 5.47 6.03 -22.59
CA GLN A 207 4.17 6.26 -23.22
C GLN A 207 3.18 5.12 -22.95
N ARG A 208 3.07 4.70 -21.68
CA ARG A 208 2.15 3.67 -21.19
C ARG A 208 1.92 3.80 -19.69
N GLN A 209 0.85 3.21 -19.23
CA GLN A 209 0.68 2.98 -17.79
C GLN A 209 1.66 1.93 -17.29
N GLY A 210 2.05 2.09 -16.03
CA GLY A 210 2.71 1.03 -15.28
C GLY A 210 1.70 -0.04 -14.84
N THR A 211 2.22 -1.20 -14.46
CA THR A 211 1.43 -2.31 -13.92
C THR A 211 1.51 -2.37 -12.39
N SER A 212 0.52 -3.02 -11.79
CA SER A 212 0.54 -3.31 -10.36
C SER A 212 1.78 -4.13 -9.94
N GLU A 213 2.25 -5.02 -10.81
CA GLU A 213 3.44 -5.86 -10.61
C GLU A 213 4.73 -5.04 -10.62
N GLU A 214 4.85 -4.01 -11.45
CA GLU A 214 6.02 -3.11 -11.47
C GLU A 214 6.16 -2.38 -10.12
N CYS A 215 5.07 -1.87 -9.56
CA CYS A 215 5.07 -1.29 -8.20
C CYS A 215 5.35 -2.35 -7.13
N ALA A 216 4.73 -3.52 -7.22
CA ALA A 216 4.89 -4.60 -6.25
C ALA A 216 6.34 -5.08 -6.15
N ASN A 217 7.07 -5.11 -7.26
CA ASN A 217 8.48 -5.49 -7.27
C ASN A 217 9.35 -4.51 -6.49
N VAL A 218 9.10 -3.19 -6.60
CA VAL A 218 9.80 -2.17 -5.83
C VAL A 218 9.44 -2.29 -4.34
N ILE A 219 8.16 -2.48 -4.00
CA ILE A 219 7.72 -2.70 -2.62
C ILE A 219 8.39 -3.96 -2.04
N ALA A 220 8.41 -5.06 -2.78
CA ALA A 220 9.03 -6.31 -2.34
C ALA A 220 10.57 -6.21 -2.20
N PHE A 221 11.25 -5.39 -3.02
CA PHE A 221 12.65 -5.03 -2.83
C PHE A 221 12.86 -4.29 -1.51
N LEU A 222 12.05 -3.27 -1.24
CA LEU A 222 12.16 -2.47 -0.01
C LEU A 222 11.81 -3.28 1.25
N LEU A 223 10.93 -4.24 1.16
CA LEU A 223 10.58 -5.16 2.26
C LEU A 223 11.64 -6.26 2.45
N GLY A 224 12.38 -6.58 1.41
CA GLY A 224 13.34 -7.67 1.38
C GLY A 224 14.71 -7.34 1.98
N PRO A 225 15.58 -8.35 2.08
CA PRO A 225 16.94 -8.20 2.60
C PRO A 225 17.89 -7.49 1.62
N GLU A 226 17.44 -7.21 0.40
CA GLU A 226 18.25 -6.53 -0.62
C GLU A 226 18.40 -5.02 -0.35
N SER A 227 17.61 -4.45 0.58
CA SER A 227 17.54 -3.01 0.87
C SER A 227 17.90 -2.67 2.33
N THR A 228 18.82 -3.39 2.95
CA THR A 228 19.13 -3.28 4.39
C THR A 228 19.61 -1.90 4.83
N PHE A 229 20.19 -1.10 3.95
CA PHE A 229 20.65 0.26 4.27
C PHE A 229 19.76 1.35 3.64
N VAL A 230 18.50 0.98 3.29
CA VAL A 230 17.52 1.91 2.70
C VAL A 230 16.42 2.17 3.71
N SER A 231 16.37 3.37 4.29
CA SER A 231 15.33 3.82 5.22
C SER A 231 15.08 5.32 5.08
N GLY A 232 13.82 5.75 5.22
CA GLY A 232 13.40 7.14 5.09
C GLY A 232 13.29 7.64 3.64
N SER A 233 13.47 6.78 2.66
CA SER A 233 13.49 7.12 1.23
C SER A 233 12.08 7.07 0.62
N VAL A 234 11.90 7.83 -0.46
CA VAL A 234 10.71 7.79 -1.33
C VAL A 234 11.15 7.34 -2.71
N TYR A 235 10.56 6.27 -3.21
CA TYR A 235 10.84 5.71 -4.53
C TYR A 235 9.68 6.01 -5.46
N GLU A 236 9.94 6.79 -6.48
CA GLU A 236 8.99 7.05 -7.56
C GLU A 236 8.95 5.84 -8.50
N VAL A 237 7.74 5.41 -8.86
CA VAL A 237 7.50 4.30 -9.82
C VAL A 237 6.47 4.82 -10.82
N ASP A 238 6.91 5.63 -11.75
CA ASP A 238 6.07 6.54 -12.52
C ASP A 238 6.41 6.63 -14.02
N GLY A 239 7.41 5.88 -14.49
CA GLY A 239 7.84 5.93 -15.88
C GLY A 239 8.50 7.25 -16.28
N ALA A 240 9.18 7.91 -15.34
CA ALA A 240 9.75 9.25 -15.43
C ALA A 240 8.67 10.31 -15.74
N TRP A 241 7.90 10.64 -14.74
CA TRP A 241 6.91 11.72 -14.77
C TRP A 241 7.59 13.07 -14.98
N ILE A 242 7.15 13.84 -15.99
CA ILE A 242 7.76 15.08 -16.46
C ILE A 242 7.09 16.30 -15.84
#